data_1dc15bfee657e5999d3cecbef7bbdd10
#
_entry.id   1dc15bfee657e5999d3cecbef7bbdd10
#
_cell.length_a   1.000
_cell.length_b   1.000
_cell.length_c   1.000
_cell.angle_alpha   90.00
_cell.angle_beta   90.00
_cell.angle_gamma   90.00
#
_symmetry.space_group_name_H-M   'P 1'
#
loop_
_entity.id
_entity.type
_entity.pdbx_description
1 polymer ?
#
loop_
_entity_poly.entity_id
_entity_poly.type
_entity_poly.pdbx_seq_one_letter_code
_entity_poly.pdbx_strand_id
1 'polypeptide(L)'
;MAIDRNETFDVIVVGAGPAGSAAALRLAEQRVKVLLIERGTAPGAKNMMGGRIYTHSLERLVPDFRDRAPLERKVTKERISIGTGNEMTTIEYSYEDGEPNEESYVVLRAKFDKWLAEEAEKKG
;
A
#
# COMPACT_ATOMS: atom_id res chain seq x y z
N MET A 1 -21.18 1.14 -4.54
CA MET A 1 -22.02 2.08 -3.78
C MET A 1 -22.58 3.12 -4.76
N ALA A 2 -23.86 3.39 -4.77
CA ALA A 2 -24.44 4.49 -5.57
C ALA A 2 -24.38 5.76 -4.71
N ILE A 3 -23.73 6.81 -5.21
CA ILE A 3 -23.65 8.10 -4.54
C ILE A 3 -24.96 8.84 -4.79
N ASP A 4 -25.58 9.38 -3.72
CA ASP A 4 -26.70 10.30 -3.88
C ASP A 4 -26.20 11.58 -4.58
N ARG A 5 -26.95 12.03 -5.60
CA ARG A 5 -26.60 13.24 -6.37
C ARG A 5 -26.59 14.52 -5.53
N ASN A 6 -27.23 14.49 -4.37
CA ASN A 6 -27.27 15.61 -3.42
C ASN A 6 -26.22 15.49 -2.31
N GLU A 7 -25.41 14.44 -2.34
CA GLU A 7 -24.37 14.24 -1.34
C GLU A 7 -23.19 15.20 -1.58
N THR A 8 -22.74 15.86 -0.54
CA THR A 8 -21.60 16.79 -0.58
C THR A 8 -20.42 16.19 0.15
N PHE A 9 -19.24 16.42 -0.38
CA PHE A 9 -17.97 15.97 0.19
C PHE A 9 -17.05 17.17 0.39
N ASP A 10 -16.24 17.13 1.45
CA ASP A 10 -15.24 18.15 1.73
C ASP A 10 -14.02 17.98 0.83
N VAL A 11 -13.65 16.71 0.52
CA VAL A 11 -12.48 16.35 -0.29
C VAL A 11 -12.82 15.24 -1.26
N ILE A 12 -12.31 15.34 -2.48
CA ILE A 12 -12.34 14.27 -3.48
C ILE A 12 -10.91 13.80 -3.70
N VAL A 13 -10.66 12.52 -3.45
CA VAL A 13 -9.37 11.85 -3.73
C VAL A 13 -9.51 11.01 -4.99
N VAL A 14 -8.69 11.28 -5.99
CA VAL A 14 -8.72 10.60 -7.28
C VAL A 14 -7.63 9.55 -7.36
N GLY A 15 -8.02 8.29 -7.44
CA GLY A 15 -7.15 7.12 -7.50
C GLY A 15 -7.02 6.41 -6.14
N ALA A 16 -7.51 5.18 -6.05
CA ALA A 16 -7.46 4.35 -4.85
C ALA A 16 -6.23 3.41 -4.83
N GLY A 17 -5.08 3.91 -5.28
CA GLY A 17 -3.79 3.29 -5.02
C GLY A 17 -3.32 3.58 -3.59
N PRO A 18 -2.13 3.09 -3.16
CA PRO A 18 -1.67 3.26 -1.78
C PRO A 18 -1.68 4.69 -1.28
N ALA A 19 -1.25 5.64 -2.11
CA ALA A 19 -1.21 7.05 -1.74
C ALA A 19 -2.61 7.65 -1.52
N GLY A 20 -3.53 7.40 -2.46
CA GLY A 20 -4.91 7.91 -2.36
C GLY A 20 -5.67 7.26 -1.21
N SER A 21 -5.54 5.95 -1.05
CA SER A 21 -6.17 5.23 0.07
C SER A 21 -5.62 5.69 1.42
N ALA A 22 -4.30 5.91 1.53
CA ALA A 22 -3.69 6.45 2.74
C ALA A 22 -4.18 7.89 3.05
N ALA A 23 -4.29 8.74 2.04
CA ALA A 23 -4.81 10.09 2.19
C ALA A 23 -6.28 10.06 2.63
N ALA A 24 -7.11 9.26 1.97
CA ALA A 24 -8.52 9.10 2.32
C ALA A 24 -8.70 8.60 3.76
N LEU A 25 -7.93 7.57 4.16
CA LEU A 25 -7.94 7.03 5.51
C LEU A 25 -7.63 8.11 6.56
N ARG A 26 -6.56 8.88 6.32
CA ARG A 26 -6.16 9.95 7.25
C ARG A 26 -7.17 11.10 7.33
N LEU A 27 -7.78 11.46 6.24
CA LEU A 27 -8.84 12.47 6.21
C LEU A 27 -10.10 11.98 6.95
N ALA A 28 -10.52 10.73 6.71
CA ALA A 28 -11.67 10.13 7.38
C ALA A 28 -11.45 10.01 8.91
N GLU A 29 -10.23 9.67 9.36
CA GLU A 29 -9.89 9.69 10.79
C GLU A 29 -10.05 11.08 11.43
N GLN A 30 -9.90 12.14 10.65
CA GLN A 30 -10.13 13.52 11.08
C GLN A 30 -11.59 13.97 10.89
N ARG A 31 -12.49 13.05 10.55
CA ARG A 31 -13.92 13.31 10.29
C ARG A 31 -14.16 14.23 9.10
N VAL A 32 -13.23 14.29 8.17
CA VAL A 32 -13.42 14.95 6.88
C VAL A 32 -14.23 14.04 5.98
N LYS A 33 -15.28 14.55 5.36
CA LYS A 33 -16.13 13.78 4.44
C LYS A 33 -15.42 13.62 3.09
N VAL A 34 -14.92 12.42 2.82
CA VAL A 34 -14.05 12.13 1.67
C VAL A 34 -14.78 11.28 0.65
N LEU A 35 -14.66 11.65 -0.62
CA LEU A 35 -15.00 10.78 -1.74
C LEU A 35 -13.72 10.23 -2.36
N LEU A 36 -13.49 8.93 -2.22
CA LEU A 36 -12.39 8.22 -2.89
C LEU A 36 -12.90 7.59 -4.18
N ILE A 37 -12.35 7.99 -5.32
CA ILE A 37 -12.74 7.46 -6.63
C ILE A 37 -11.61 6.73 -7.33
N GLU A 38 -11.92 5.59 -7.96
CA GLU A 38 -10.98 4.75 -8.70
C GLU A 38 -11.49 4.52 -10.13
N ARG A 39 -10.60 4.69 -11.10
CA ARG A 39 -10.90 4.45 -12.52
C ARG A 39 -10.97 2.97 -12.88
N GLY A 40 -10.25 2.11 -12.16
CA GLY A 40 -10.23 0.67 -12.35
C GLY A 40 -11.52 0.01 -11.86
N THR A 41 -11.67 -1.26 -12.18
CA THR A 41 -12.78 -2.09 -11.66
C THR A 41 -12.68 -2.33 -10.15
N ALA A 42 -11.48 -2.19 -9.61
CA ALA A 42 -11.18 -2.21 -8.19
C ALA A 42 -9.82 -1.52 -7.94
N PRO A 43 -9.54 -1.05 -6.71
CA PRO A 43 -8.22 -0.59 -6.33
C PRO A 43 -7.15 -1.65 -6.64
N GLY A 44 -6.06 -1.23 -7.29
CA GLY A 44 -4.97 -2.13 -7.65
C GLY A 44 -5.21 -3.03 -8.87
N ALA A 45 -6.40 -3.07 -9.45
CA ALA A 45 -6.74 -3.97 -10.57
C ALA A 45 -5.87 -3.79 -11.83
N LYS A 46 -5.23 -2.63 -11.99
CA LYS A 46 -4.32 -2.34 -13.10
C LYS A 46 -2.85 -2.61 -12.78
N ASN A 47 -2.55 -2.97 -11.55
CA ASN A 47 -1.19 -3.24 -11.10
C ASN A 47 -0.88 -4.72 -11.28
N MET A 48 -0.10 -5.04 -12.30
CA MET A 48 0.31 -6.41 -12.61
C MET A 48 1.50 -6.89 -11.77
N MET A 49 2.16 -5.98 -11.05
CA MET A 49 3.37 -6.27 -10.30
C MET A 49 3.11 -6.34 -8.80
N GLY A 50 3.93 -7.13 -8.13
CA GLY A 50 4.13 -7.01 -6.70
C GLY A 50 4.91 -5.74 -6.34
N GLY A 51 5.07 -5.50 -5.07
CA GLY A 51 5.87 -4.41 -4.54
C GLY A 51 6.50 -4.80 -3.22
N ARG A 52 7.47 -4.02 -2.78
CA ARG A 52 7.99 -4.06 -1.43
C ARG A 52 7.39 -2.90 -0.65
N ILE A 53 6.92 -3.18 0.54
CA ILE A 53 6.42 -2.16 1.46
C ILE A 53 7.26 -2.14 2.73
N TYR A 54 7.66 -0.95 3.16
CA TYR A 54 8.31 -0.71 4.45
C TYR A 54 7.26 -0.46 5.51
N THR A 55 7.40 -1.13 6.64
CA THR A 55 6.33 -1.19 7.65
C THR A 55 6.16 0.08 8.47
N HIS A 56 7.24 0.87 8.65
CA HIS A 56 7.21 2.05 9.51
C HIS A 56 6.13 3.08 9.13
N SER A 57 5.85 3.26 7.83
CA SER A 57 4.79 4.16 7.37
C SER A 57 3.40 3.54 7.51
N LEU A 58 3.30 2.24 7.23
CA LEU A 58 2.04 1.50 7.33
C LEU A 58 1.59 1.34 8.78
N GLU A 59 2.52 1.13 9.71
CA GLU A 59 2.24 1.02 11.14
C GLU A 59 1.63 2.30 11.73
N ARG A 60 2.07 3.46 11.24
CA ARG A 60 1.47 4.74 11.60
C ARG A 60 0.05 4.91 11.05
N LEU A 61 -0.25 4.26 9.92
CA LEU A 61 -1.53 4.37 9.24
C LEU A 61 -2.54 3.34 9.76
N VAL A 62 -2.09 2.08 9.91
CA VAL A 62 -2.88 0.94 10.40
C VAL A 62 -2.01 0.16 11.38
N PRO A 63 -2.07 0.47 12.68
CA PRO A 63 -1.15 -0.13 13.67
C PRO A 63 -1.18 -1.66 13.75
N ASP A 64 -2.34 -2.27 13.50
CA ASP A 64 -2.57 -3.72 13.52
C ASP A 64 -2.44 -4.38 12.13
N PHE A 65 -1.74 -3.73 11.20
CA PHE A 65 -1.63 -4.19 9.81
C PHE A 65 -1.00 -5.59 9.67
N ARG A 66 -0.11 -5.98 10.59
CA ARG A 66 0.58 -7.28 10.52
C ARG A 66 -0.38 -8.48 10.54
N ASP A 67 -1.49 -8.34 11.25
CA ASP A 67 -2.50 -9.39 11.38
C ASP A 67 -3.57 -9.32 10.28
N ARG A 68 -3.68 -8.19 9.59
CA ARG A 68 -4.81 -7.88 8.70
C ARG A 68 -4.43 -7.64 7.25
N ALA A 69 -3.24 -7.10 7.01
CA ALA A 69 -2.81 -6.78 5.66
C ALA A 69 -2.45 -8.05 4.87
N PRO A 70 -2.72 -8.09 3.57
CA PRO A 70 -2.34 -9.22 2.72
C PRO A 70 -0.84 -9.17 2.40
N LEU A 71 -0.02 -9.38 3.41
CA LEU A 71 1.43 -9.49 3.29
C LEU A 71 1.80 -10.87 2.77
N GLU A 72 2.83 -10.94 1.91
CA GLU A 72 3.30 -12.21 1.38
C GLU A 72 4.49 -12.73 2.20
N ARG A 73 5.66 -12.16 2.05
CA ARG A 73 6.89 -12.58 2.76
C ARG A 73 7.67 -11.40 3.29
N LYS A 74 8.24 -11.57 4.48
CA LYS A 74 9.24 -10.64 5.01
C LYS A 74 10.46 -10.67 4.11
N VAL A 75 10.99 -9.50 3.78
CA VAL A 75 12.24 -9.38 3.02
C VAL A 75 13.40 -9.45 4.02
N THR A 76 14.27 -10.43 3.83
CA THR A 76 15.46 -10.66 4.68
C THR A 76 16.76 -10.53 3.90
N LYS A 77 16.65 -10.37 2.57
CA LYS A 77 17.80 -10.30 1.67
C LYS A 77 17.49 -9.43 0.47
N GLU A 78 18.42 -8.58 0.12
CA GLU A 78 18.41 -7.79 -1.10
C GLU A 78 19.62 -8.11 -1.95
N ARG A 79 19.42 -8.17 -3.25
CA ARG A 79 20.50 -8.42 -4.21
C ARG A 79 20.36 -7.47 -5.38
N ILE A 80 21.40 -6.72 -5.65
CA ILE A 80 21.52 -5.84 -6.81
C ILE A 80 22.61 -6.42 -7.70
N SER A 81 22.27 -6.75 -8.93
CA SER A 81 23.21 -7.29 -9.91
C SER A 81 23.28 -6.35 -11.12
N ILE A 82 24.51 -6.05 -11.53
CA ILE A 82 24.80 -5.26 -12.72
C ILE A 82 25.72 -6.12 -13.59
N GLY A 83 25.37 -6.31 -14.84
CA GLY A 83 26.14 -7.20 -15.71
C GLY A 83 26.05 -6.86 -17.19
N THR A 84 26.97 -7.47 -17.93
CA THR A 84 26.98 -7.57 -19.39
C THR A 84 26.68 -9.02 -19.80
N GLY A 85 26.71 -9.35 -21.07
CA GLY A 85 26.39 -10.71 -21.53
C GLY A 85 27.24 -11.84 -20.91
N ASN A 86 28.45 -11.54 -20.46
CA ASN A 86 29.41 -12.55 -19.97
C ASN A 86 29.93 -12.30 -18.55
N GLU A 87 29.61 -11.13 -17.95
CA GLU A 87 30.13 -10.73 -16.64
C GLU A 87 29.02 -10.13 -15.81
N MET A 88 29.02 -10.40 -14.50
CA MET A 88 28.06 -9.86 -13.57
C MET A 88 28.71 -9.55 -12.23
N THR A 89 28.44 -8.35 -11.73
CA THR A 89 28.76 -7.97 -10.34
C THR A 89 27.48 -7.98 -9.53
N THR A 90 27.50 -8.62 -8.39
CA THR A 90 26.36 -8.69 -7.48
C THR A 90 26.76 -8.16 -6.11
N ILE A 91 25.95 -7.24 -5.58
CA ILE A 91 26.00 -6.81 -4.19
C ILE A 91 24.81 -7.45 -3.48
N GLU A 92 25.08 -8.17 -2.42
CA GLU A 92 24.05 -8.79 -1.58
C GLU A 92 24.08 -8.15 -0.20
N TYR A 93 22.93 -7.74 0.28
CA TYR A 93 22.69 -7.30 1.63
C TYR A 93 21.67 -8.23 2.27
N SER A 94 22.02 -8.85 3.38
CA SER A 94 21.15 -9.73 4.15
C SER A 94 21.12 -9.32 5.61
N TYR A 95 19.96 -9.43 6.22
CA TYR A 95 19.72 -9.11 7.63
C TYR A 95 18.76 -10.14 8.22
N GLU A 96 19.05 -10.63 9.40
CA GLU A 96 18.23 -11.66 10.06
C GLU A 96 17.06 -11.03 10.80
N ASP A 97 17.31 -9.94 11.52
CA ASP A 97 16.29 -9.18 12.22
C ASP A 97 16.56 -7.69 11.98
N GLY A 98 15.79 -7.11 11.03
CA GLY A 98 15.86 -5.66 10.80
C GLY A 98 15.35 -4.87 11.99
N GLU A 99 15.91 -3.70 12.20
CA GLU A 99 15.31 -2.70 13.08
C GLU A 99 13.86 -2.47 12.65
N PRO A 100 12.93 -2.17 13.57
CA PRO A 100 11.51 -2.00 13.24
C PRO A 100 11.24 -1.06 12.07
N ASN A 101 12.09 -0.04 11.89
CA ASN A 101 11.97 0.91 10.77
C ASN A 101 12.43 0.35 9.41
N GLU A 102 13.20 -0.73 9.40
CA GLU A 102 13.71 -1.39 8.20
C GLU A 102 12.91 -2.64 7.81
N GLU A 103 12.02 -3.08 8.69
CA GLU A 103 11.16 -4.22 8.39
C GLU A 103 10.33 -3.94 7.12
N SER A 104 10.31 -4.92 6.23
CA SER A 104 9.60 -4.81 4.97
C SER A 104 9.06 -6.14 4.48
N TYR A 105 8.01 -6.07 3.69
CA TYR A 105 7.31 -7.23 3.13
C TYR A 105 7.10 -7.10 1.64
N VAL A 106 7.09 -8.22 0.94
CA VAL A 106 6.58 -8.32 -0.42
C VAL A 106 5.05 -8.31 -0.35
N VAL A 107 4.42 -7.58 -1.25
CA VAL A 107 2.97 -7.52 -1.39
C VAL A 107 2.57 -7.68 -2.86
N LEU A 108 1.42 -8.27 -3.09
CA LEU A 108 0.75 -8.22 -4.38
C LEU A 108 -0.14 -6.98 -4.43
N ARG A 109 0.21 -6.02 -5.28
CA ARG A 109 -0.45 -4.71 -5.36
C ARG A 109 -1.97 -4.81 -5.53
N ALA A 110 -2.45 -5.74 -6.33
CA ALA A 110 -3.89 -5.95 -6.52
C ALA A 110 -4.63 -6.32 -5.22
N LYS A 111 -3.98 -7.06 -4.33
CA LYS A 111 -4.54 -7.41 -3.02
C LYS A 111 -4.35 -6.28 -2.01
N PHE A 112 -3.13 -5.74 -1.95
CA PHE A 112 -2.76 -4.74 -0.97
C PHE A 112 -3.50 -3.41 -1.18
N ASP A 113 -3.56 -2.92 -2.42
CA ASP A 113 -4.24 -1.67 -2.74
C ASP A 113 -5.74 -1.75 -2.41
N LYS A 114 -6.37 -2.89 -2.74
CA LYS A 114 -7.76 -3.14 -2.41
C LYS A 114 -8.00 -3.13 -0.89
N TRP A 115 -7.17 -3.88 -0.14
CA TRP A 115 -7.26 -3.92 1.31
C TRP A 115 -7.12 -2.54 1.94
N LEU A 116 -6.16 -1.73 1.50
CA LEU A 116 -5.93 -0.40 2.07
C LEU A 116 -7.08 0.57 1.75
N ALA A 117 -7.69 0.44 0.58
CA ALA A 117 -8.90 1.20 0.24
C ALA A 117 -10.10 0.79 1.11
N GLU A 118 -10.26 -0.51 1.39
CA GLU A 118 -11.28 -1.02 2.30
C GLU A 118 -11.06 -0.54 3.75
N GLU A 119 -9.80 -0.37 4.18
CA GLU A 119 -9.50 0.24 5.49
C GLU A 119 -9.93 1.71 5.55
N ALA A 120 -9.77 2.45 4.45
CA ALA A 120 -10.28 3.82 4.37
C ALA A 120 -11.82 3.86 4.40
N GLU A 121 -12.48 2.98 3.65
CA GLU A 121 -13.96 2.88 3.63
C GLU A 121 -14.56 2.57 5.00
N LYS A 122 -13.88 1.76 5.82
CA LYS A 122 -14.32 1.44 7.18
C LYS A 122 -14.29 2.64 8.15
N LYS A 123 -13.57 3.69 7.78
CA LYS A 123 -13.46 4.89 8.62
C LYS A 123 -14.50 5.97 8.28
N GLY A 124 -15.16 5.87 7.14
CA GLY A 124 -16.25 6.77 6.74
C GLY A 124 -16.24 7.17 5.28
#